data_e9a0078ee12a65e354e50f2efc3af813
#
_entry.id   e9a0078ee12a65e354e50f2efc3af813
#
_cell.length_a   1.000
_cell.length_b   1.000
_cell.length_c   1.000
_cell.angle_alpha   90.00
_cell.angle_beta   90.00
_cell.angle_gamma   90.00
#
_symmetry.space_group_name_H-M   'P 1'
#
loop_
_entity.id
_entity.type
_entity.pdbx_description
1 polymer ?
#
loop_
_entity_poly.entity_id
_entity_poly.type
_entity_poly.pdbx_seq_one_letter_code
_entity_poly.pdbx_strand_id
1 'polypeptide(L)'
;MENNFKNLKKLIAYSKNGILSKVISKTEKLDITLFCMAEGTEISEHTSTKQGFVYVIEGKGIFNLAEKDIEMSAGAFIKLDKNMVHSLKAEQNTSFLLSLVS
;
A
#
# COMPACT_ATOMS: atom_id res chain seq x y z
N MET A 1 -24.78 -2.11 15.01
CA MET A 1 -24.65 -1.16 13.91
C MET A 1 -23.21 -1.12 13.41
N GLU A 2 -23.04 -1.23 12.12
CA GLU A 2 -21.72 -1.15 11.52
C GLU A 2 -21.13 0.24 11.70
N ASN A 3 -19.85 0.26 11.99
CA ASN A 3 -19.10 1.51 12.09
C ASN A 3 -18.55 1.87 10.72
N ASN A 4 -19.07 2.93 10.12
CA ASN A 4 -18.66 3.39 8.79
C ASN A 4 -17.44 4.33 8.83
N PHE A 5 -16.74 4.38 9.95
CA PHE A 5 -15.65 5.34 10.15
C PHE A 5 -14.44 4.66 10.77
N LYS A 6 -13.26 4.96 10.22
CA LYS A 6 -11.99 4.56 10.78
C LYS A 6 -10.99 5.68 10.60
N ASN A 7 -10.21 5.96 11.63
CA ASN A 7 -9.09 6.89 11.51
C ASN A 7 -7.84 6.07 11.20
N LEU A 8 -7.39 6.15 9.95
CA LEU A 8 -6.28 5.33 9.49
C LEU A 8 -4.99 5.61 10.25
N LYS A 9 -4.75 6.85 10.63
CA LYS A 9 -3.53 7.19 11.37
C LYS A 9 -3.46 6.50 12.73
N LYS A 10 -4.63 6.21 13.32
CA LYS A 10 -4.69 5.47 14.58
C LYS A 10 -4.46 3.98 14.40
N LEU A 11 -4.56 3.48 13.18
CA LEU A 11 -4.36 2.06 12.86
C LEU A 11 -2.94 1.77 12.39
N ILE A 12 -2.16 2.81 12.08
CA ILE A 12 -0.78 2.63 11.64
C ILE A 12 0.06 2.10 12.79
N ALA A 13 0.79 1.02 12.52
CA ALA A 13 1.72 0.42 13.47
C ALA A 13 2.83 -0.25 12.66
N TYR A 14 4.05 -0.18 13.15
CA TYR A 14 5.18 -0.79 12.48
C TYR A 14 5.77 -1.88 13.36
N SER A 15 5.98 -3.05 12.78
CA SER A 15 6.69 -4.11 13.46
C SER A 15 8.19 -3.91 13.25
N LYS A 16 8.99 -4.52 14.10
CA LYS A 16 10.44 -4.48 13.91
C LYS A 16 10.79 -5.37 12.72
N ASN A 17 11.35 -4.76 11.66
CA ASN A 17 11.82 -5.46 10.47
C ASN A 17 10.75 -6.22 9.67
N GLY A 18 9.50 -5.83 9.79
CA GLY A 18 8.42 -6.53 9.11
C GLY A 18 7.42 -5.64 8.41
N ILE A 19 6.46 -6.28 7.76
CA ILE A 19 5.36 -5.60 7.07
C ILE A 19 4.06 -6.08 7.69
N LEU A 20 3.27 -5.13 8.18
CA LEU A 20 1.94 -5.42 8.73
C LEU A 20 0.89 -5.01 7.70
N SER A 21 -0.17 -5.79 7.62
CA SER A 21 -1.31 -5.43 6.79
C SER A 21 -2.60 -5.60 7.56
N LYS A 22 -3.55 -4.71 7.32
CA LYS A 22 -4.87 -4.74 7.94
C LYS A 22 -5.92 -4.52 6.87
N VAL A 23 -6.88 -5.42 6.77
CA VAL A 23 -8.02 -5.23 5.87
C VAL A 23 -8.90 -4.12 6.44
N ILE A 24 -9.09 -3.07 5.67
CA ILE A 24 -9.93 -1.94 6.07
C ILE A 24 -11.38 -2.18 5.65
N SER A 25 -11.56 -2.64 4.42
CA SER A 25 -12.88 -2.95 3.90
C SER A 25 -12.74 -3.96 2.78
N LYS A 26 -13.64 -4.94 2.76
CA LYS A 26 -13.60 -5.96 1.71
C LYS A 26 -15.02 -6.32 1.28
N THR A 27 -15.26 -6.23 -0.02
CA THR A 27 -16.48 -6.67 -0.67
C THR A 27 -16.10 -7.55 -1.87
N GLU A 28 -17.08 -8.05 -2.59
CA GLU A 28 -16.81 -8.83 -3.80
C GLU A 28 -16.05 -8.03 -4.85
N LYS A 29 -16.24 -6.70 -4.87
CA LYS A 29 -15.71 -5.83 -5.93
C LYS A 29 -14.59 -4.93 -5.48
N LEU A 30 -14.38 -4.79 -4.17
CA LEU A 30 -13.43 -3.85 -3.64
C LEU A 30 -12.73 -4.42 -2.42
N ASP A 31 -11.40 -4.33 -2.42
CA ASP A 31 -10.57 -4.77 -1.29
C ASP A 31 -9.64 -3.62 -0.94
N ILE A 32 -9.78 -3.07 0.26
CA ILE A 32 -8.95 -1.97 0.73
C ILE A 32 -8.14 -2.46 1.93
N THR A 33 -6.82 -2.41 1.81
CA THR A 33 -5.89 -2.88 2.84
C THR A 33 -4.90 -1.80 3.19
N LEU A 34 -4.67 -1.62 4.48
CA LEU A 34 -3.61 -0.74 4.99
C LEU A 34 -2.34 -1.54 5.16
N PHE A 35 -1.26 -1.09 4.53
CA PHE A 35 0.07 -1.68 4.66
C PHE A 35 0.96 -0.76 5.47
N CYS A 36 1.71 -1.34 6.39
CA CYS A 36 2.70 -0.61 7.20
C CYS A 36 4.03 -1.33 7.06
N MET A 37 4.93 -0.74 6.29
CA MET A 37 6.25 -1.31 6.00
C MET A 37 7.29 -0.68 6.91
N ALA A 38 7.94 -1.49 7.73
CA ALA A 38 9.04 -1.01 8.55
C ALA A 38 10.23 -0.60 7.65
N GLU A 39 11.04 0.34 8.14
CA GLU A 39 12.24 0.78 7.44
C GLU A 39 13.08 -0.41 6.99
N GLY A 40 13.51 -0.40 5.73
CA GLY A 40 14.35 -1.43 5.15
C GLY A 40 13.61 -2.64 4.60
N THR A 41 12.29 -2.70 4.74
CA THR A 41 11.52 -3.83 4.18
C THR A 41 11.21 -3.61 2.71
N GLU A 42 11.03 -4.71 1.99
CA GLU A 42 10.77 -4.69 0.56
C GLU A 42 9.66 -5.68 0.20
N ILE A 43 8.91 -5.35 -0.84
CA ILE A 43 8.00 -6.28 -1.49
C ILE A 43 8.56 -6.50 -2.89
N SER A 44 8.96 -7.74 -3.19
CA SER A 44 9.58 -8.09 -4.47
C SER A 44 8.62 -7.92 -5.65
N GLU A 45 9.17 -8.01 -6.86
CA GLU A 45 8.39 -7.85 -8.08
C GLU A 45 7.23 -8.84 -8.12
N HIS A 46 6.06 -8.32 -8.46
CA HIS A 46 4.84 -9.11 -8.62
C HIS A 46 3.86 -8.37 -9.50
N THR A 47 2.79 -9.04 -9.88
CA THR A 47 1.70 -8.47 -10.66
C THR A 47 0.38 -8.75 -9.96
N SER A 48 -0.65 -8.03 -10.35
CA SER A 48 -2.01 -8.30 -9.92
C SER A 48 -2.92 -8.36 -11.14
N THR A 49 -3.86 -9.27 -11.13
CA THR A 49 -4.88 -9.35 -12.18
C THR A 49 -5.96 -8.30 -12.02
N LYS A 50 -5.94 -7.57 -10.90
CA LYS A 50 -6.92 -6.52 -10.58
C LYS A 50 -6.30 -5.15 -10.76
N GLN A 51 -7.11 -4.17 -11.14
CA GLN A 51 -6.71 -2.78 -11.12
C GLN A 51 -6.59 -2.33 -9.68
N GLY A 52 -5.57 -1.53 -9.38
CA GLY A 52 -5.34 -1.07 -8.02
C GLY A 52 -4.99 0.40 -7.93
N PHE A 53 -5.12 0.92 -6.72
CA PHE A 53 -4.75 2.30 -6.40
C PHE A 53 -3.98 2.27 -5.09
N VAL A 54 -2.85 2.98 -5.06
CA VAL A 54 -2.03 3.14 -3.87
C VAL A 54 -2.10 4.60 -3.44
N TYR A 55 -2.41 4.82 -2.16
CA TYR A 55 -2.37 6.14 -1.57
C TYR A 55 -1.44 6.12 -0.37
N VAL A 56 -0.34 6.87 -0.45
CA VAL A 56 0.66 6.90 0.61
C VAL A 56 0.22 7.84 1.72
N ILE A 57 0.17 7.34 2.95
CA ILE A 57 -0.26 8.13 4.12
C ILE A 57 0.94 8.82 4.74
N GLU A 58 2.03 8.10 4.94
CA GLU A 58 3.26 8.66 5.50
C GLU A 58 4.46 7.82 5.12
N GLY A 59 5.64 8.40 5.20
CA GLY A 59 6.89 7.69 5.05
C GLY A 59 7.74 8.17 3.90
N LYS A 60 8.71 7.34 3.55
CA LYS A 60 9.61 7.55 2.43
C LYS A 60 10.00 6.20 1.85
N GLY A 61 9.77 6.03 0.57
CA GLY A 61 10.11 4.79 -0.11
C GLY A 61 10.09 4.94 -1.61
N ILE A 62 10.34 3.83 -2.29
CA ILE A 62 10.36 3.77 -3.75
C ILE A 62 9.34 2.74 -4.20
N PHE A 63 8.46 3.14 -5.09
CA PHE A 63 7.53 2.26 -5.77
C PHE A 63 7.99 2.13 -7.21
N ASN A 64 8.51 0.95 -7.56
CA ASN A 64 8.92 0.70 -8.94
C ASN A 64 7.74 0.15 -9.72
N LEU A 65 7.33 0.86 -10.76
CA LEU A 65 6.18 0.50 -11.58
C LEU A 65 6.63 0.43 -13.03
N ALA A 66 6.59 -0.77 -13.61
CA ALA A 66 7.02 -1.01 -14.99
C ALA A 66 8.38 -0.38 -15.26
N GLU A 67 9.35 -0.65 -14.37
CA GLU A 67 10.74 -0.17 -14.44
C GLU A 67 10.92 1.32 -14.16
N LYS A 68 9.86 2.02 -13.73
CA LYS A 68 9.94 3.44 -13.40
C LYS A 68 9.82 3.60 -11.88
N ASP A 69 10.75 4.33 -11.29
CA ASP A 69 10.74 4.61 -9.86
C ASP A 69 9.83 5.80 -9.55
N ILE A 70 8.95 5.60 -8.58
CA ILE A 70 8.05 6.64 -8.09
C ILE A 70 8.33 6.82 -6.61
N GLU A 71 8.53 8.06 -6.19
CA GLU A 71 8.76 8.36 -4.77
C GLU A 71 7.46 8.19 -3.97
N MET A 72 7.54 7.39 -2.91
CA MET A 72 6.44 7.24 -1.96
C MET A 72 6.62 8.23 -0.83
N SER A 73 5.84 9.29 -0.86
CA SER A 73 5.79 10.27 0.21
C SER A 73 4.33 10.58 0.52
N ALA A 74 4.07 11.23 1.66
CA ALA A 74 2.70 11.52 2.10
C ALA A 74 1.90 12.21 0.98
N GLY A 75 0.75 11.65 0.63
CA GLY A 75 -0.12 12.16 -0.41
C GLY A 75 0.13 11.61 -1.81
N ALA A 76 1.16 10.79 -2.01
CA ALA A 76 1.41 10.20 -3.33
C ALA A 76 0.28 9.24 -3.70
N PHE A 77 -0.20 9.34 -4.92
CA PHE A 77 -1.25 8.48 -5.45
C PHE A 77 -0.73 7.75 -6.68
N ILE A 78 -0.80 6.43 -6.68
CA ILE A 78 -0.27 5.60 -7.76
C ILE A 78 -1.38 4.70 -8.29
N LYS A 79 -1.58 4.73 -9.60
CA LYS A 79 -2.55 3.85 -10.25
C LYS A 79 -1.84 2.62 -10.80
N LEU A 80 -2.35 1.44 -10.48
CA LEU A 80 -1.84 0.17 -10.98
C LEU A 80 -2.82 -0.39 -11.98
N ASP A 81 -2.41 -0.47 -13.24
CA ASP A 81 -3.20 -1.17 -14.24
C ASP A 81 -3.02 -2.68 -14.07
N LYS A 82 -3.98 -3.45 -14.58
CA LYS A 82 -3.90 -4.91 -14.52
C LYS A 82 -2.58 -5.40 -15.10
N ASN A 83 -1.96 -6.36 -14.42
CA ASN A 83 -0.77 -7.05 -14.86
C ASN A 83 0.51 -6.20 -14.96
N MET A 84 0.51 -4.98 -14.42
CA MET A 84 1.75 -4.19 -14.36
C MET A 84 2.69 -4.76 -13.31
N VAL A 85 3.94 -4.93 -13.69
CA VAL A 85 4.98 -5.41 -12.76
C VAL A 85 5.35 -4.28 -11.82
N HIS A 86 5.36 -4.57 -10.52
CA HIS A 86 5.70 -3.55 -9.52
C HIS A 86 6.40 -4.16 -8.31
N SER A 87 7.17 -3.32 -7.62
CA SER A 87 7.87 -3.69 -6.40
C SER A 87 7.96 -2.45 -5.51
N LEU A 88 8.19 -2.66 -4.23
CA LEU A 88 8.25 -1.57 -3.25
C LEU A 88 9.43 -1.74 -2.32
N LYS A 89 9.99 -0.60 -1.90
CA LYS A 89 11.04 -0.58 -0.90
C LYS A 89 10.78 0.57 0.07
N ALA A 90 10.76 0.28 1.36
CA ALA A 90 10.59 1.30 2.39
C ALA A 90 11.96 1.79 2.84
N GLU A 91 12.29 3.06 2.57
CA GLU A 91 13.52 3.68 3.03
C GLU A 91 13.39 4.15 4.48
N GLN A 92 12.16 4.47 4.89
CA GLN A 92 11.78 4.77 6.27
C GLN A 92 10.47 4.03 6.52
N ASN A 93 9.97 4.05 7.75
CA ASN A 93 8.64 3.50 8.04
C ASN A 93 7.62 4.15 7.10
N THR A 94 6.92 3.34 6.32
CA THR A 94 6.03 3.81 5.27
C THR A 94 4.70 3.10 5.35
N SER A 95 3.61 3.86 5.33
CA SER A 95 2.27 3.28 5.31
C SER A 95 1.47 3.79 4.13
N PHE A 96 0.65 2.91 3.57
CA PHE A 96 -0.18 3.23 2.41
C PHE A 96 -1.43 2.36 2.37
N LEU A 97 -2.45 2.88 1.68
CA LEU A 97 -3.64 2.11 1.36
C LEU A 97 -3.50 1.51 -0.02
N LEU A 98 -3.84 0.24 -0.14
CA LEU A 98 -3.98 -0.41 -1.43
C LEU A 98 -5.45 -0.75 -1.63
N SER A 99 -6.02 -0.23 -2.71
CA SER A 99 -7.40 -0.52 -3.11
C SER A 99 -7.36 -1.34 -4.38
N LEU A 100 -7.93 -2.55 -4.33
CA LEU A 100 -8.02 -3.42 -5.50
C LEU A 100 -9.47 -3.49 -5.95
N VAL A 101 -9.68 -3.35 -7.24
CA VAL A 101 -11.03 -3.33 -7.85
C VAL A 101 -11.20 -4.56 -8.73
N SER A 102 -12.24 -5.30 -8.45
CA SER A 102 -12.60 -6.49 -9.24
C SER A 102 -13.60 -6.17 -10.33
#